data_b18bdc9d74390dd8d4182ed26bf7d3df
#
_entry.id   b18bdc9d74390dd8d4182ed26bf7d3df
#
_cell.length_a   1.000
_cell.length_b   1.000
_cell.length_c   1.000
_cell.angle_alpha   90.00
_cell.angle_beta   90.00
_cell.angle_gamma   90.00
#
_symmetry.space_group_name_H-M   'P 1'
#
loop_
_entity.id
_entity.type
_entity.pdbx_description
1 polymer ?
#
loop_
_entity_poly.entity_id
_entity_poly.type
_entity_poly.pdbx_seq_one_letter_code
_entity_poly.pdbx_strand_id
1 'polypeptide(L)'
;SSAVSAAGLDGSSDTVCAVSHIVACLEDGTCLQGQARDFDLPALIVLDASKKVMRGTHESGHKGVSPVKNMEVSGDNLVLQGVENSRGWTISINTKTGHMSGSGVGDGISFLAHGTCTAL
;
A
#
# COMPACT_ATOMS: atom_id res chain seq x y z
N SER A 1 -5.58 -24.47 -2.23
CA SER A 1 -5.31 -24.04 -2.65
C SER A 1 -5.24 -23.36 -3.06
N SER A 2 -5.34 -23.44 -3.16
CA SER A 2 -5.13 -22.85 -3.78
C SER A 2 -4.69 -22.19 -4.08
N ALA A 3 -4.59 -22.58 -4.47
CA ALA A 3 -3.58 -21.74 -4.98
C ALA A 3 -4.18 -20.49 -5.55
N VAL A 4 -4.55 -19.64 -4.68
CA VAL A 4 -4.56 -18.24 -5.07
C VAL A 4 -3.21 -18.03 -5.71
N SER A 5 -3.20 -17.82 -6.99
CA SER A 5 -1.99 -17.61 -7.73
C SER A 5 -1.36 -16.32 -7.24
N ALA A 6 -0.19 -16.42 -6.63
CA ALA A 6 0.65 -15.27 -6.37
C ALA A 6 1.42 -14.86 -7.63
N ALA A 7 1.14 -15.50 -8.77
CA ALA A 7 1.75 -15.15 -10.04
C ALA A 7 1.43 -13.70 -10.39
N GLY A 8 2.43 -12.96 -10.83
CA GLY A 8 2.27 -11.54 -11.19
C GLY A 8 2.42 -10.55 -10.04
N LEU A 9 2.60 -11.02 -8.81
CA LEU A 9 2.82 -10.13 -7.65
C LEU A 9 4.24 -9.56 -7.58
N ASP A 10 5.05 -9.80 -8.58
CA ASP A 10 6.42 -9.30 -8.69
C ASP A 10 6.52 -7.95 -9.41
N GLY A 11 5.39 -7.31 -9.67
CA GLY A 11 5.36 -6.03 -10.39
C GLY A 11 5.17 -6.17 -11.89
N SER A 12 5.04 -7.40 -12.40
CA SER A 12 4.84 -7.63 -13.84
C SER A 12 3.39 -7.48 -14.27
N SER A 13 2.45 -7.48 -13.33
CA SER A 13 1.02 -7.34 -13.60
C SER A 13 0.41 -6.26 -12.71
N ASP A 14 -0.71 -5.71 -13.15
CA ASP A 14 -1.51 -4.86 -12.30
C ASP A 14 -1.94 -5.65 -11.07
N THR A 15 -1.98 -4.98 -9.93
CA THR A 15 -2.19 -5.63 -8.64
C THR A 15 -3.17 -4.80 -7.83
N VAL A 16 -4.10 -5.47 -7.15
CA VAL A 16 -5.00 -4.81 -6.21
C VAL A 16 -4.68 -5.29 -4.80
N CYS A 17 -4.62 -4.35 -3.87
CA CYS A 17 -4.41 -4.61 -2.45
C CYS A 17 -5.60 -4.12 -1.66
N ALA A 18 -6.12 -4.98 -0.77
CA ALA A 18 -7.14 -4.60 0.20
C ALA A 18 -6.44 -4.30 1.52
N VAL A 19 -6.65 -3.09 2.03
CA VAL A 19 -6.07 -2.65 3.31
C VAL A 19 -7.03 -3.04 4.42
N SER A 20 -6.58 -3.91 5.32
CA SER A 20 -7.43 -4.46 6.36
C SER A 20 -7.26 -3.78 7.73
N HIS A 21 -6.13 -3.13 7.95
CA HIS A 21 -5.81 -2.60 9.28
C HIS A 21 -4.78 -1.48 9.18
N ILE A 22 -5.01 -0.40 9.94
CA ILE A 22 -4.11 0.75 9.98
C ILE A 22 -3.84 1.14 11.43
N VAL A 23 -2.60 1.50 11.70
CA VAL A 23 -2.17 2.16 12.94
C VAL A 23 -1.59 3.51 12.56
N ALA A 24 -2.11 4.57 13.17
CA ALA A 24 -1.60 5.92 12.97
C ALA A 24 -1.00 6.42 14.28
N CYS A 25 0.23 6.92 14.23
CA CYS A 25 0.92 7.45 15.39
C CYS A 25 1.28 8.91 15.19
N LEU A 26 1.07 9.71 16.23
CA LEU A 26 1.37 11.14 16.26
C LEU A 26 2.72 11.40 16.92
N GLU A 27 3.21 12.63 16.80
CA GLU A 27 4.51 13.04 17.35
C GLU A 27 4.60 12.84 18.87
N ASP A 28 3.49 12.99 19.59
CA ASP A 28 3.46 12.83 21.04
C ASP A 28 3.49 11.37 21.49
N GLY A 29 3.52 10.42 20.54
CA GLY A 29 3.52 9.01 20.84
C GLY A 29 2.13 8.38 20.93
N THR A 30 1.07 9.16 20.77
CA THR A 30 -0.29 8.62 20.74
C THR A 30 -0.50 7.85 19.45
N CYS A 31 -0.96 6.61 19.55
CA CYS A 31 -1.26 5.77 18.39
C CYS A 31 -2.72 5.32 18.43
N LEU A 32 -3.37 5.35 17.26
CA LEU A 32 -4.75 4.95 17.08
C LEU A 32 -4.80 3.81 16.05
N GLN A 33 -5.68 2.86 16.28
CA GLN A 33 -5.91 1.76 15.33
C GLN A 33 -7.27 1.95 14.68
N GLY A 34 -7.38 1.51 13.44
CA GLY A 34 -8.65 1.60 12.73
C GLY A 34 -8.57 1.01 11.34
N GLN A 35 -9.61 1.30 10.57
CA GLN A 35 -9.72 0.94 9.16
C GLN A 35 -9.25 2.13 8.31
N ALA A 36 -9.02 1.86 7.03
CA ALA A 36 -8.55 2.89 6.10
C ALA A 36 -9.44 4.14 6.11
N ARG A 37 -10.76 3.95 6.11
CA ARG A 37 -11.73 5.07 6.09
C ARG A 37 -11.63 5.97 7.31
N ASP A 38 -11.20 5.43 8.45
CA ASP A 38 -11.08 6.22 9.69
C ASP A 38 -10.00 7.29 9.59
N PHE A 39 -9.07 7.12 8.65
CA PHE A 39 -7.94 8.03 8.44
C PHE A 39 -7.98 8.69 7.05
N ASP A 40 -9.11 8.57 6.34
CA ASP A 40 -9.26 9.00 4.95
C ASP A 40 -8.16 8.44 4.04
N LEU A 41 -7.85 7.16 4.22
CA LEU A 41 -6.95 6.42 3.36
C LEU A 41 -7.75 5.43 2.51
N PRO A 42 -7.26 5.07 1.33
CA PRO A 42 -8.01 4.16 0.48
C PRO A 42 -8.02 2.74 1.05
N ALA A 43 -9.21 2.12 1.05
CA ALA A 43 -9.35 0.72 1.46
C ALA A 43 -8.84 -0.25 0.38
N LEU A 44 -8.87 0.18 -0.87
CA LEU A 44 -8.33 -0.56 -2.00
C LEU A 44 -7.30 0.29 -2.71
N ILE A 45 -6.16 -0.32 -3.00
CA ILE A 45 -5.07 0.32 -3.71
C ILE A 45 -4.78 -0.51 -4.95
N VAL A 46 -4.63 0.12 -6.10
CA VAL A 46 -4.31 -0.55 -7.36
C VAL A 46 -2.95 -0.09 -7.86
N LEU A 47 -2.08 -1.05 -8.13
CA LEU A 47 -0.84 -0.80 -8.85
C LEU A 47 -1.10 -0.96 -10.35
N ASP A 48 -0.89 0.13 -11.10
CA ASP A 48 -0.81 0.07 -12.55
C ASP A 48 0.65 -0.20 -12.89
N ALA A 49 0.96 -1.44 -13.25
CA ALA A 49 2.34 -1.88 -13.42
C ALA A 49 3.00 -1.22 -14.64
N SER A 50 2.23 -0.99 -15.71
CA SER A 50 2.79 -0.40 -16.93
C SER A 50 3.10 1.09 -16.77
N LYS A 51 2.24 1.81 -16.07
CA LYS A 51 2.41 3.25 -15.81
C LYS A 51 3.22 3.52 -14.56
N LYS A 52 3.44 2.52 -13.73
CA LYS A 52 4.15 2.64 -12.45
C LYS A 52 3.52 3.71 -11.56
N VAL A 53 2.22 3.58 -11.35
CA VAL A 53 1.48 4.45 -10.43
C VAL A 53 0.61 3.61 -9.50
N MET A 54 0.45 4.10 -8.28
CA MET A 54 -0.50 3.55 -7.32
C MET A 54 -1.74 4.44 -7.31
N ARG A 55 -2.91 3.83 -7.30
CA ARG A 55 -4.18 4.55 -7.26
C ARG A 55 -5.03 4.06 -6.11
N GLY A 56 -5.77 4.98 -5.51
CA GLY A 56 -6.72 4.65 -4.47
C GLY A 56 -7.82 5.69 -4.41
N THR A 57 -9.01 5.28 -3.94
CA THR A 57 -10.13 6.19 -3.72
C THR A 57 -10.34 6.31 -2.22
N HIS A 58 -10.26 7.54 -1.71
CA HIS A 58 -10.48 7.86 -0.30
C HIS A 58 -11.99 7.93 -0.01
N GLU A 59 -12.35 7.76 1.26
CA GLU A 59 -13.76 7.81 1.69
C GLU A 59 -14.38 9.17 1.35
N SER A 60 -13.60 10.23 1.38
CA SER A 60 -14.04 11.58 0.99
C SER A 60 -14.34 11.73 -0.49
N GLY A 61 -14.06 10.70 -1.30
CA GLY A 61 -14.20 10.75 -2.75
C GLY A 61 -12.96 11.22 -3.47
N HIS A 62 -11.95 11.68 -2.76
CA HIS A 62 -10.67 12.05 -3.35
C HIS A 62 -10.01 10.83 -3.99
N LYS A 63 -9.52 10.99 -5.21
CA LYS A 63 -8.80 9.95 -5.92
C LYS A 63 -7.31 10.23 -5.82
N GLY A 64 -6.61 9.41 -5.09
CA GLY A 64 -5.15 9.52 -4.97
C GLY A 64 -4.47 8.79 -6.12
N VAL A 65 -3.50 9.46 -6.74
CA VAL A 65 -2.62 8.87 -7.73
C VAL A 65 -1.20 9.22 -7.32
N SER A 66 -0.38 8.21 -7.10
CA SER A 66 0.99 8.43 -6.65
C SER A 66 1.96 7.69 -7.57
N PRO A 67 2.92 8.40 -8.19
CA PRO A 67 3.95 7.72 -8.96
C PRO A 67 4.77 6.79 -8.08
N VAL A 68 5.10 5.61 -8.60
CA VAL A 68 6.02 4.70 -7.94
C VAL A 68 7.43 5.11 -8.35
N LYS A 69 8.18 5.64 -7.41
CA LYS A 69 9.53 6.14 -7.65
C LYS A 69 10.56 5.02 -7.66
N ASN A 70 10.30 3.97 -6.89
CA ASN A 70 11.19 2.83 -6.82
C ASN A 70 10.35 1.55 -6.74
N MET A 71 10.70 0.56 -7.55
CA MET A 71 10.02 -0.73 -7.58
C MET A 71 11.07 -1.81 -7.76
N GLU A 72 11.21 -2.69 -6.77
CA GLU A 72 12.28 -3.66 -6.75
C GLU A 72 11.83 -4.93 -6.04
N VAL A 73 12.22 -6.07 -6.59
CA VAL A 73 12.05 -7.36 -5.89
C VAL A 73 13.29 -7.61 -5.07
N SER A 74 13.10 -7.80 -3.76
CA SER A 74 14.16 -8.14 -2.83
C SER A 74 13.73 -9.40 -2.06
N GLY A 75 14.42 -10.51 -2.28
CA GLY A 75 14.00 -11.79 -1.71
C GLY A 75 12.62 -12.16 -2.20
N ASP A 76 11.71 -12.45 -1.27
CA ASP A 76 10.32 -12.81 -1.57
C ASP A 76 9.38 -11.61 -1.59
N ASN A 77 9.91 -10.39 -1.53
CA ASN A 77 9.08 -9.20 -1.44
C ASN A 77 9.26 -8.27 -2.63
N LEU A 78 8.14 -7.79 -3.15
CA LEU A 78 8.11 -6.65 -4.05
C LEU A 78 8.04 -5.39 -3.19
N VAL A 79 9.02 -4.50 -3.32
CA VAL A 79 9.08 -3.25 -2.57
C VAL A 79 8.78 -2.09 -3.50
N LEU A 80 7.78 -1.30 -3.12
CA LEU A 80 7.34 -0.12 -3.86
C LEU A 80 7.49 1.10 -2.97
N GLN A 81 8.00 2.20 -3.52
CA GLN A 81 8.20 3.43 -2.77
C GLN A 81 7.79 4.64 -3.60
N GLY A 82 7.28 5.64 -2.92
CA GLY A 82 6.89 6.89 -3.56
C GLY A 82 6.72 8.01 -2.56
N VAL A 83 6.30 9.15 -3.07
CA VAL A 83 6.05 10.35 -2.29
C VAL A 83 4.70 10.91 -2.71
N GLU A 84 3.86 11.25 -1.76
CA GLU A 84 2.57 11.87 -2.01
C GLU A 84 2.16 12.77 -0.86
N ASN A 85 1.69 13.97 -1.16
CA ASN A 85 1.17 14.92 -0.16
C ASN A 85 2.16 15.15 0.99
N SER A 86 3.42 15.40 0.67
CA SER A 86 4.51 15.64 1.64
C SER A 86 4.84 14.43 2.50
N ARG A 87 4.39 13.24 2.12
CA ARG A 87 4.70 11.99 2.84
C ARG A 87 5.44 11.02 1.95
N GLY A 88 6.44 10.36 2.54
CA GLY A 88 7.06 9.20 1.91
C GLY A 88 6.29 7.95 2.26
N TRP A 89 6.06 7.08 1.28
CA TRP A 89 5.39 5.80 1.53
C TRP A 89 6.21 4.64 0.99
N THR A 90 6.07 3.50 1.66
CA THR A 90 6.69 2.24 1.24
C THR A 90 5.66 1.13 1.41
N ILE A 91 5.55 0.27 0.40
CA ILE A 91 4.69 -0.92 0.44
C ILE A 91 5.55 -2.12 0.11
N SER A 92 5.43 -3.17 0.91
CA SER A 92 6.09 -4.45 0.66
C SER A 92 5.02 -5.52 0.48
N ILE A 93 5.08 -6.25 -0.63
CA ILE A 93 4.14 -7.31 -0.95
C ILE A 93 4.92 -8.63 -1.03
N ASN A 94 4.52 -9.60 -0.22
CA ASN A 94 5.11 -10.93 -0.31
C ASN A 94 4.60 -11.59 -1.59
N THR A 95 5.51 -11.92 -2.50
CA THR A 95 5.17 -12.42 -3.83
C THR A 95 4.58 -13.83 -3.80
N LYS A 96 4.72 -14.54 -2.70
CA LYS A 96 4.20 -15.91 -2.55
C LYS A 96 2.87 -15.95 -1.83
N THR A 97 2.68 -15.11 -0.82
CA THR A 97 1.47 -15.12 0.01
C THR A 97 0.49 -14.01 -0.35
N GLY A 98 0.96 -12.93 -0.98
CA GLY A 98 0.16 -11.75 -1.24
C GLY A 98 0.01 -10.81 -0.03
N HIS A 99 0.60 -11.14 1.11
CA HIS A 99 0.51 -10.27 2.29
C HIS A 99 1.22 -8.96 2.03
N MET A 100 0.57 -7.86 2.41
CA MET A 100 1.09 -6.52 2.24
C MET A 100 1.34 -5.87 3.59
N SER A 101 2.48 -5.20 3.69
CA SER A 101 2.78 -4.28 4.79
C SER A 101 3.14 -2.94 4.16
N GLY A 102 2.68 -1.86 4.76
CA GLY A 102 2.95 -0.53 4.23
C GLY A 102 3.20 0.47 5.32
N SER A 103 3.86 1.56 4.97
CA SER A 103 4.06 2.69 5.85
C SER A 103 4.00 3.99 5.05
N GLY A 104 3.57 5.05 5.73
CA GLY A 104 3.62 6.40 5.19
C GLY A 104 3.99 7.34 6.31
N VAL A 105 4.94 8.24 6.07
CA VAL A 105 5.46 9.13 7.10
C VAL A 105 5.62 10.54 6.56
N GLY A 106 5.30 11.50 7.39
CA GLY A 106 5.43 12.92 7.09
C GLY A 106 4.42 13.74 7.88
N ASP A 107 4.68 15.02 8.01
CA ASP A 107 3.79 15.97 8.71
C ASP A 107 3.45 15.56 10.15
N GLY A 108 4.40 14.92 10.84
CA GLY A 108 4.20 14.51 12.22
C GLY A 108 3.32 13.30 12.44
N ILE A 109 2.97 12.60 11.37
CA ILE A 109 2.14 11.38 11.45
C ILE A 109 2.88 10.23 10.79
N SER A 110 2.79 9.06 11.43
CA SER A 110 3.29 7.82 10.85
C SER A 110 2.13 6.84 10.73
N PHE A 111 1.96 6.26 9.54
CA PHE A 111 0.95 5.23 9.30
C PHE A 111 1.62 3.89 9.07
N LEU A 112 1.06 2.84 9.65
CA LEU A 112 1.39 1.46 9.32
C LEU A 112 0.12 0.78 8.82
N ALA A 113 0.24 0.03 7.75
CA ALA A 113 -0.91 -0.64 7.13
C ALA A 113 -0.57 -2.09 6.84
N HIS A 114 -1.56 -2.96 6.97
CA HIS A 114 -1.48 -4.36 6.58
C HIS A 114 -2.65 -4.72 5.71
N GLY A 115 -2.46 -5.65 4.83
CA GLY A 115 -3.50 -6.08 3.92
C GLY A 115 -3.08 -7.28 3.08
N THR A 116 -3.82 -7.49 2.00
CA THR A 116 -3.61 -8.63 1.10
C THR A 116 -3.75 -8.17 -0.34
N CYS A 117 -2.87 -8.65 -1.20
CA CYS A 117 -2.82 -8.28 -2.61
C CYS A 117 -3.08 -9.48 -3.50
N THR A 118 -3.65 -9.20 -4.66
CA THR A 118 -3.89 -10.18 -5.73
C THR A 118 -3.52 -9.54 -7.06
N ALA A 119 -2.86 -10.30 -7.92
CA ALA A 119 -2.60 -9.86 -9.29
C ALA A 119 -3.90 -9.87 -10.09
N LEU A 120 -4.08 -8.85 -10.91
CA LEU A 120 -5.26 -8.72 -11.77
C LEU A 120 -5.08 -9.42 -13.11
#